data_5d5a5833c6602f8893aaf714a9b61649
#
_entry.id   5d5a5833c6602f8893aaf714a9b61649
#
_cell.length_a   1.000
_cell.length_b   1.000
_cell.length_c   1.000
_cell.angle_alpha   90.00
_cell.angle_beta   90.00
_cell.angle_gamma   90.00
#
_symmetry.space_group_name_H-M   'P 1'
#
loop_
_entity.id
_entity.type
_entity.pdbx_description
1 polymer ?
#
loop_
_entity_poly.entity_id
_entity_poly.type
_entity_poly.pdbx_seq_one_letter_code
_entity_poly.pdbx_strand_id
1 'polypeptide(L)'
;MLSGEWGCGKTYLIKTKFIPLVEDTYVFVSVSLFGIDSLDKLRVEVKKKWLEKASEIDKLNGAKVSKLTDSYKKIFGTIKDVLPENWQKRGEVVSSIMDLVNFAPISNRMFDKKVILVFDDLERTNIPCADLLGCINDYCENQNFNTIIIANEEKIKGKS
;
A
#
# COMPACT_ATOMS: atom_id res chain seq x y z
N MET A 1 -1.07 -12.18 10.55
CA MET A 1 0.17 -11.43 10.87
C MET A 1 1.34 -12.40 10.89
N LEU A 2 2.49 -12.02 10.33
CA LEU A 2 3.74 -12.78 10.39
C LEU A 2 4.65 -12.09 11.42
N SER A 3 4.94 -12.79 12.52
CA SER A 3 5.73 -12.26 13.63
C SER A 3 7.06 -12.98 13.79
N GLY A 4 8.05 -12.30 14.36
CA GLY A 4 9.37 -12.84 14.70
C GLY A 4 10.41 -11.76 14.91
N GLU A 5 11.58 -12.12 15.41
CA GLU A 5 12.69 -11.20 15.67
C GLU A 5 13.23 -10.52 14.40
N TRP A 6 13.96 -9.44 14.57
CA TRP A 6 14.66 -8.80 13.46
C TRP A 6 15.73 -9.74 12.89
N GLY A 7 15.84 -9.76 11.57
CA GLY A 7 16.81 -10.59 10.87
C GLY A 7 16.41 -12.06 10.72
N CYS A 8 15.29 -12.54 11.30
CA CYS A 8 14.85 -13.93 11.13
C CYS A 8 14.30 -14.27 9.75
N GLY A 9 14.32 -13.32 8.81
CA GLY A 9 14.00 -13.57 7.40
C GLY A 9 12.53 -13.44 7.02
N LYS A 10 11.66 -12.78 7.81
CA LYS A 10 10.22 -12.61 7.50
C LYS A 10 9.96 -12.02 6.12
N THR A 11 10.55 -10.88 5.85
CA THR A 11 10.42 -10.18 4.55
C THR A 11 11.01 -11.01 3.41
N TYR A 12 12.15 -11.69 3.67
CA TYR A 12 12.77 -12.61 2.72
C TYR A 12 11.82 -13.77 2.40
N LEU A 13 11.23 -14.41 3.42
CA LEU A 13 10.27 -15.51 3.25
C LEU A 13 9.09 -15.09 2.36
N ILE A 14 8.50 -13.93 2.64
CA ILE A 14 7.40 -13.40 1.83
C ILE A 14 7.85 -13.18 0.39
N LYS A 15 8.94 -12.45 0.17
CA LYS A 15 9.38 -12.06 -1.17
C LYS A 15 9.89 -13.23 -2.01
N THR A 16 10.62 -14.18 -1.40
CA THR A 16 11.33 -15.21 -2.17
C THR A 16 10.66 -16.57 -2.17
N LYS A 17 9.76 -16.83 -1.22
CA LYS A 17 9.07 -18.11 -1.11
C LYS A 17 7.57 -17.98 -1.33
N PHE A 18 6.92 -17.06 -0.64
CA PHE A 18 5.46 -16.96 -0.70
C PHE A 18 4.96 -16.31 -1.99
N ILE A 19 5.49 -15.13 -2.36
CA ILE A 19 5.05 -14.41 -3.57
C ILE A 19 5.13 -15.30 -4.82
N PRO A 20 6.25 -15.98 -5.14
CA PRO A 20 6.36 -16.83 -6.32
C PRO A 20 5.35 -17.98 -6.39
N LEU A 21 4.84 -18.44 -5.25
CA LEU A 21 3.83 -19.51 -5.22
C LEU A 21 2.44 -19.06 -5.62
N VAL A 22 2.14 -17.78 -5.50
CA VAL A 22 0.78 -17.24 -5.66
C VAL A 22 0.70 -16.04 -6.62
N GLU A 23 1.81 -15.66 -7.27
CA GLU A 23 1.90 -14.51 -8.17
C GLU A 23 1.02 -14.64 -9.43
N ASP A 24 0.60 -15.86 -9.79
CA ASP A 24 -0.35 -16.08 -10.87
C ASP A 24 -1.76 -15.56 -10.53
N THR A 25 -2.12 -15.57 -9.24
CA THR A 25 -3.45 -15.19 -8.76
C THR A 25 -3.46 -13.83 -8.07
N TYR A 26 -2.33 -13.41 -7.50
CA TYR A 26 -2.25 -12.22 -6.66
C TYR A 26 -1.17 -11.25 -7.11
N VAL A 27 -1.47 -9.96 -6.94
CA VAL A 27 -0.50 -8.86 -7.04
C VAL A 27 -0.19 -8.36 -5.64
N PHE A 28 1.10 -8.19 -5.34
CA PHE A 28 1.55 -7.72 -4.04
C PHE A 28 1.96 -6.26 -4.09
N VAL A 29 1.40 -5.46 -3.19
CA VAL A 29 1.76 -4.06 -2.96
C VAL A 29 2.36 -3.96 -1.56
N SER A 30 3.67 -3.78 -1.49
CA SER A 30 4.41 -3.73 -0.22
C SER A 30 4.65 -2.30 0.23
N VAL A 31 4.28 -2.02 1.48
CA VAL A 31 4.43 -0.73 2.14
C VAL A 31 5.27 -0.94 3.41
N SER A 32 6.43 -0.30 3.49
CA SER A 32 7.19 -0.23 4.74
C SER A 32 6.63 0.88 5.61
N LEU A 33 6.37 0.56 6.87
CA LEU A 33 5.88 1.51 7.86
C LEU A 33 7.01 2.29 8.55
N PHE A 34 8.25 1.98 8.20
CA PHE A 34 9.41 2.70 8.72
C PHE A 34 9.39 4.18 8.35
N GLY A 35 9.41 5.04 9.36
CA GLY A 35 9.40 6.48 9.16
C GLY A 35 8.03 7.10 8.85
N ILE A 36 6.97 6.30 8.82
CA ILE A 36 5.60 6.79 8.73
C ILE A 36 5.11 7.17 10.13
N ASP A 37 4.68 8.42 10.30
CA ASP A 37 4.33 9.02 11.59
C ASP A 37 2.86 9.45 11.69
N SER A 38 2.07 9.31 10.60
CA SER A 38 0.65 9.64 10.58
C SER A 38 -0.15 8.72 9.65
N LEU A 39 -1.45 8.57 9.94
CA LEU A 39 -2.35 7.77 9.10
C LEU A 39 -2.49 8.34 7.69
N ASP A 40 -2.44 9.67 7.55
CA ASP A 40 -2.52 10.32 6.23
C ASP A 40 -1.29 9.99 5.36
N LYS A 41 -0.09 10.03 5.96
CA LYS A 41 1.12 9.58 5.25
C LYS A 41 1.04 8.10 4.88
N LEU A 42 0.48 7.27 5.76
CA LEU A 42 0.26 5.86 5.46
C LEU A 42 -0.64 5.69 4.25
N ARG A 43 -1.81 6.37 4.23
CA ARG A 43 -2.76 6.29 3.11
C ARG A 43 -2.12 6.76 1.79
N VAL A 44 -1.36 7.84 1.84
CA VAL A 44 -0.62 8.34 0.66
C VAL A 44 0.41 7.32 0.18
N GLU A 45 1.19 6.71 1.09
CA GLU A 45 2.23 5.75 0.71
C GLU A 45 1.63 4.45 0.14
N VAL A 46 0.51 3.96 0.70
CA VAL A 46 -0.24 2.82 0.14
C VAL A 46 -0.64 3.09 -1.30
N LYS A 47 -1.25 4.25 -1.57
CA LYS A 47 -1.70 4.64 -2.91
C LYS A 47 -0.53 4.80 -3.88
N LYS A 48 0.56 5.41 -3.42
CA LYS A 48 1.79 5.57 -4.20
C LYS A 48 2.37 4.20 -4.60
N LYS A 49 2.50 3.27 -3.65
CA LYS A 49 3.01 1.92 -3.91
C LYS A 49 2.10 1.13 -4.84
N TRP A 50 0.79 1.30 -4.70
CA TRP A 50 -0.18 0.71 -5.61
C TRP A 50 0.01 1.23 -7.05
N LEU A 51 0.19 2.54 -7.24
CA LEU A 51 0.44 3.15 -8.55
C LEU A 51 1.78 2.74 -9.17
N GLU A 52 2.82 2.67 -8.35
CA GLU A 52 4.12 2.16 -8.80
C GLU A 52 3.96 0.75 -9.36
N LYS A 53 3.24 -0.13 -8.62
CA LYS A 53 2.98 -1.51 -9.06
C LYS A 53 2.11 -1.58 -10.32
N ALA A 54 1.09 -0.75 -10.41
CA ALA A 54 0.26 -0.64 -11.60
C ALA A 54 1.07 -0.25 -12.84
N SER A 55 1.98 0.73 -12.69
CA SER A 55 2.86 1.17 -13.77
C SER A 55 3.88 0.09 -14.19
N GLU A 56 4.38 -0.72 -13.25
CA GLU A 56 5.26 -1.85 -13.57
C GLU A 56 4.55 -2.89 -14.43
N ILE A 57 3.33 -3.27 -14.06
CA ILE A 57 2.55 -4.29 -14.76
C ILE A 57 2.11 -3.78 -16.14
N ASP A 58 1.76 -2.51 -16.27
CA ASP A 58 1.40 -1.89 -17.55
C ASP A 58 2.57 -1.93 -18.55
N LYS A 59 3.78 -1.68 -18.10
CA LYS A 59 4.99 -1.77 -18.93
C LYS A 59 5.26 -3.21 -19.42
N LEU A 60 4.93 -4.21 -18.60
CA LEU A 60 5.15 -5.63 -18.93
C LEU A 60 4.08 -6.18 -19.90
N ASN A 61 2.83 -5.74 -19.78
CA ASN A 61 1.69 -6.31 -20.52
C ASN A 61 1.36 -5.60 -21.85
N GLY A 62 2.10 -4.55 -22.22
CA GLY A 62 1.93 -3.83 -23.50
C GLY A 62 0.49 -3.41 -23.81
N ALA A 63 0.18 -2.13 -23.70
CA ALA A 63 -0.97 -1.42 -24.29
C ALA A 63 -2.42 -1.86 -23.95
N LYS A 64 -2.69 -2.96 -23.26
CA LYS A 64 -4.07 -3.33 -22.87
C LYS A 64 -4.61 -2.55 -21.66
N VAL A 65 -3.73 -2.05 -20.83
CA VAL A 65 -4.05 -1.29 -19.61
C VAL A 65 -4.06 0.23 -19.88
N SER A 66 -3.55 0.67 -21.04
CA SER A 66 -3.35 2.09 -21.37
C SER A 66 -4.60 2.97 -21.22
N LYS A 67 -5.80 2.46 -21.55
CA LYS A 67 -7.03 3.25 -21.43
C LYS A 67 -7.47 3.52 -19.99
N LEU A 68 -7.17 2.61 -19.07
CA LEU A 68 -7.44 2.81 -17.63
C LEU A 68 -6.35 3.67 -17.00
N THR A 69 -5.06 3.41 -17.33
CA THR A 69 -3.94 4.26 -16.88
C THR A 69 -4.05 5.68 -17.40
N ASP A 70 -4.56 5.91 -18.60
CA ASP A 70 -4.75 7.28 -19.11
C ASP A 70 -5.85 8.04 -18.37
N SER A 71 -6.93 7.37 -17.98
CA SER A 71 -7.94 7.96 -17.09
C SER A 71 -7.36 8.26 -15.70
N TYR A 72 -6.52 7.35 -15.17
CA TYR A 72 -5.82 7.56 -13.91
C TYR A 72 -4.69 8.57 -14.01
N LYS A 73 -3.88 8.55 -15.08
CA LYS A 73 -2.90 9.60 -15.35
C LYS A 73 -3.55 10.97 -15.51
N LYS A 74 -4.77 11.03 -16.05
CA LYS A 74 -5.55 12.27 -16.13
C LYS A 74 -6.00 12.74 -14.74
N ILE A 75 -6.52 11.84 -13.90
CA ILE A 75 -6.90 12.15 -12.51
C ILE A 75 -5.64 12.52 -11.71
N PHE A 76 -4.56 11.76 -11.83
CA PHE A 76 -3.30 12.00 -11.13
C PHE A 76 -2.45 13.11 -11.77
N GLY A 77 -2.53 13.33 -13.08
CA GLY A 77 -1.94 14.49 -13.75
C GLY A 77 -2.57 15.78 -13.24
N THR A 78 -3.89 15.83 -13.16
CA THR A 78 -4.62 16.96 -12.55
C THR A 78 -4.24 17.14 -11.07
N ILE A 79 -4.03 16.05 -10.34
CA ILE A 79 -3.54 16.10 -8.95
C ILE A 79 -2.08 16.57 -8.90
N LYS A 80 -1.22 16.11 -9.82
CA LYS A 80 0.18 16.53 -9.92
C LYS A 80 0.33 18.00 -10.29
N ASP A 81 -0.52 18.50 -11.18
CA ASP A 81 -0.54 19.91 -11.61
C ASP A 81 -1.15 20.83 -10.55
N VAL A 82 -1.99 20.30 -9.65
CA VAL A 82 -2.58 21.00 -8.51
C VAL A 82 -1.69 20.92 -7.26
N LEU A 83 -0.70 20.00 -7.22
CA LEU A 83 0.24 19.83 -6.13
C LEU A 83 1.50 20.67 -6.39
N PRO A 84 1.70 21.81 -5.69
CA PRO A 84 2.98 22.52 -5.72
C PRO A 84 4.09 21.64 -5.16
N GLU A 85 5.35 21.90 -5.58
CA GLU A 85 6.57 21.19 -5.19
C GLU A 85 6.80 20.99 -3.67
N ASN A 86 5.97 21.60 -2.82
CA ASN A 86 6.00 21.52 -1.36
C ASN A 86 4.91 20.59 -0.81
N TRP A 87 5.04 19.29 -1.05
CA TRP A 87 4.16 18.22 -0.56
C TRP A 87 3.95 18.20 0.96
N GLN A 88 4.89 18.75 1.71
CA GLN A 88 4.86 18.69 3.19
C GLN A 88 3.82 19.61 3.84
N LYS A 89 3.33 20.64 3.16
CA LYS A 89 2.39 21.62 3.75
C LYS A 89 0.91 21.43 3.37
N ARG A 90 0.57 20.49 2.49
CA ARG A 90 -0.81 20.25 2.00
C ARG A 90 -1.26 18.80 2.07
N GLY A 91 -0.75 18.03 3.03
CA GLY A 91 -1.13 16.63 3.24
C GLY A 91 -2.64 16.40 3.35
N GLU A 92 -3.36 17.32 4.00
CA GLU A 92 -4.81 17.23 4.21
C GLU A 92 -5.64 17.29 2.92
N VAL A 93 -5.28 18.14 1.96
CA VAL A 93 -6.04 18.27 0.70
C VAL A 93 -5.79 17.08 -0.22
N VAL A 94 -4.55 16.55 -0.22
CA VAL A 94 -4.18 15.37 -1.02
C VAL A 94 -4.82 14.11 -0.46
N SER A 95 -4.84 13.95 0.86
CA SER A 95 -5.51 12.82 1.52
C SER A 95 -7.00 12.83 1.20
N SER A 96 -7.67 13.99 1.31
CA SER A 96 -9.10 14.13 1.06
C SER A 96 -9.50 13.79 -0.38
N ILE A 97 -8.73 14.23 -1.38
CA ILE A 97 -8.98 13.87 -2.79
C ILE A 97 -8.68 12.38 -3.03
N MET A 98 -7.63 11.87 -2.40
CA MET A 98 -7.25 10.47 -2.51
C MET A 98 -8.23 9.54 -1.76
N ASP A 99 -8.87 9.98 -0.69
CA ASP A 99 -9.87 9.22 0.05
C ASP A 99 -11.20 9.06 -0.72
N LEU A 100 -11.47 9.95 -1.67
CA LEU A 100 -12.63 9.84 -2.57
C LEU A 100 -12.48 8.72 -3.61
N VAL A 101 -11.27 8.20 -3.83
CA VAL A 101 -11.02 7.15 -4.82
C VAL A 101 -10.90 5.79 -4.12
N ASN A 102 -11.94 4.97 -4.21
CA ASN A 102 -11.85 3.57 -3.80
C ASN A 102 -11.09 2.75 -4.86
N PHE A 103 -9.88 2.32 -4.50
CA PHE A 103 -9.00 1.59 -5.42
C PHE A 103 -9.36 0.10 -5.57
N ALA A 104 -10.12 -0.49 -4.66
CA ALA A 104 -10.36 -1.92 -4.67
C ALA A 104 -11.12 -2.42 -5.91
N PRO A 105 -12.26 -1.81 -6.32
CA PRO A 105 -12.96 -2.24 -7.53
C PRO A 105 -12.13 -2.10 -8.79
N ILE A 106 -11.22 -1.13 -8.78
CA ILE A 106 -10.36 -0.77 -9.89
C ILE A 106 -9.18 -1.73 -9.98
N SER A 107 -8.60 -2.08 -8.83
CA SER A 107 -7.45 -2.98 -8.71
C SER A 107 -7.73 -4.34 -9.36
N ASN A 108 -8.86 -4.94 -9.07
CA ASN A 108 -9.21 -6.26 -9.59
C ASN A 108 -9.38 -6.25 -11.12
N ARG A 109 -9.94 -5.16 -11.68
CA ARG A 109 -10.08 -5.01 -13.14
C ARG A 109 -8.78 -4.68 -13.83
N MET A 110 -7.91 -3.92 -13.16
CA MET A 110 -6.65 -3.45 -13.72
C MET A 110 -5.59 -4.54 -13.75
N PHE A 111 -5.52 -5.33 -12.69
CA PHE A 111 -4.50 -6.37 -12.56
C PHE A 111 -4.97 -7.73 -13.09
N ASP A 112 -6.29 -7.92 -13.30
CA ASP A 112 -6.91 -9.25 -13.54
C ASP A 112 -6.49 -10.27 -12.48
N LYS A 113 -6.11 -9.77 -11.30
CA LYS A 113 -5.63 -10.51 -10.13
C LYS A 113 -6.10 -9.81 -8.87
N LYS A 114 -6.20 -10.57 -7.78
CA LYS A 114 -6.50 -10.00 -6.47
C LYS A 114 -5.26 -9.29 -5.90
N VAL A 115 -5.47 -8.18 -5.23
CA VAL A 115 -4.38 -7.43 -4.59
C VAL A 115 -4.21 -7.86 -3.14
N ILE A 116 -2.95 -8.06 -2.73
CA ILE A 116 -2.55 -8.24 -1.34
C ILE A 116 -1.70 -7.03 -0.95
N LEU A 117 -2.13 -6.29 0.08
CA LEU A 117 -1.33 -5.25 0.71
C LEU A 117 -0.42 -5.89 1.76
N VAL A 118 0.87 -5.62 1.69
CA VAL A 118 1.86 -6.11 2.66
C VAL A 118 2.37 -4.91 3.45
N PHE A 119 2.08 -4.86 4.75
CA PHE A 119 2.58 -3.85 5.68
C PHE A 119 3.78 -4.41 6.43
N ASP A 120 4.95 -3.87 6.20
CA ASP A 120 6.22 -4.31 6.81
C ASP A 120 6.73 -3.29 7.83
N ASP A 121 7.53 -3.74 8.78
CA ASP A 121 8.14 -2.90 9.83
C ASP A 121 7.12 -2.20 10.76
N LEU A 122 6.03 -2.88 11.12
CA LEU A 122 4.95 -2.29 11.93
C LEU A 122 5.47 -1.70 13.26
N GLU A 123 6.45 -2.33 13.88
CA GLU A 123 7.07 -1.85 15.12
C GLU A 123 7.91 -0.58 14.95
N ARG A 124 8.20 -0.15 13.72
CA ARG A 124 9.06 1.01 13.43
C ARG A 124 8.30 2.31 13.19
N THR A 125 6.97 2.26 13.11
CA THR A 125 6.15 3.47 13.01
C THR A 125 5.99 4.15 14.38
N ASN A 126 5.71 5.45 14.37
CA ASN A 126 5.33 6.21 15.57
C ASN A 126 3.80 6.32 15.74
N ILE A 127 3.02 5.76 14.84
CA ILE A 127 1.56 5.72 14.94
C ILE A 127 1.17 4.76 16.08
N PRO A 128 0.23 5.13 16.97
CA PRO A 128 -0.31 4.20 17.95
C PRO A 128 -0.82 2.92 17.31
N CYS A 129 -0.50 1.77 17.89
CA CYS A 129 -0.77 0.46 17.30
C CYS A 129 -2.27 0.25 17.03
N ALA A 130 -3.14 0.72 17.93
CA ALA A 130 -4.59 0.63 17.76
C ALA A 130 -5.09 1.40 16.54
N ASP A 131 -4.61 2.63 16.33
CA ASP A 131 -4.99 3.49 15.21
C ASP A 131 -4.48 2.91 13.90
N LEU A 132 -3.25 2.40 13.90
CA LEU A 132 -2.64 1.75 12.77
C LEU A 132 -3.40 0.49 12.33
N LEU A 133 -3.71 -0.39 13.29
CA LEU A 133 -4.48 -1.60 13.01
C LEU A 133 -5.91 -1.27 12.57
N GLY A 134 -6.53 -0.23 13.12
CA GLY A 134 -7.82 0.28 12.66
C GLY A 134 -7.78 0.73 11.19
N CYS A 135 -6.75 1.46 10.80
CA CYS A 135 -6.54 1.87 9.41
C CYS A 135 -6.29 0.67 8.48
N ILE A 136 -5.49 -0.31 8.91
CA ILE A 136 -5.25 -1.53 8.12
C ILE A 136 -6.54 -2.36 7.98
N ASN A 137 -7.35 -2.42 9.06
CA ASN A 137 -8.64 -3.11 9.03
C ASN A 137 -9.62 -2.47 8.05
N ASP A 138 -9.59 -1.14 7.90
CA ASP A 138 -10.38 -0.42 6.90
C ASP A 138 -10.08 -0.90 5.47
N TYR A 139 -8.82 -1.16 5.14
CA TYR A 139 -8.45 -1.76 3.86
C TYR A 139 -9.01 -3.17 3.69
N CYS A 140 -9.09 -3.96 4.78
CA CYS A 140 -9.66 -5.32 4.73
C CYS A 140 -11.18 -5.31 4.56
N GLU A 141 -11.88 -4.60 5.43
CA GLU A 141 -13.33 -4.69 5.56
C GLU A 141 -14.07 -3.80 4.57
N ASN A 142 -13.65 -2.53 4.46
CA ASN A 142 -14.37 -1.56 3.64
C ASN A 142 -13.86 -1.53 2.19
N GLN A 143 -12.57 -1.76 1.99
CA GLN A 143 -11.96 -1.73 0.66
C GLN A 143 -11.70 -3.14 0.08
N ASN A 144 -12.00 -4.21 0.84
CA ASN A 144 -11.94 -5.60 0.41
C ASN A 144 -10.56 -6.04 -0.15
N PHE A 145 -9.48 -5.51 0.43
CA PHE A 145 -8.13 -5.97 0.16
C PHE A 145 -7.73 -7.12 1.09
N ASN A 146 -7.02 -8.10 0.58
CA ASN A 146 -6.28 -9.02 1.45
C ASN A 146 -5.05 -8.30 2.02
N THR A 147 -4.74 -8.51 3.30
CA THR A 147 -3.59 -7.87 3.94
C THR A 147 -2.66 -8.87 4.63
N ILE A 148 -1.37 -8.59 4.56
CA ILE A 148 -0.33 -9.28 5.33
C ILE A 148 0.40 -8.23 6.17
N ILE A 149 0.52 -8.48 7.47
CA ILE A 149 1.28 -7.63 8.39
C ILE A 149 2.54 -8.39 8.80
N ILE A 150 3.70 -7.76 8.65
CA ILE A 150 5.00 -8.26 9.09
C ILE A 150 5.47 -7.38 10.25
N ALA A 151 5.79 -8.00 11.39
CA ALA A 151 6.12 -7.27 12.59
C ALA A 151 7.10 -8.03 13.50
N ASN A 152 7.71 -7.29 14.44
CA ASN A 152 8.35 -7.83 15.62
C ASN A 152 7.48 -7.52 16.86
N GLU A 153 6.71 -8.51 17.32
CA GLU A 153 5.78 -8.35 18.44
C GLU A 153 6.44 -7.92 19.75
N GLU A 154 7.66 -8.39 20.02
CA GLU A 154 8.37 -8.02 21.24
C GLU A 154 8.64 -6.51 21.29
N LYS A 155 8.94 -5.92 20.14
CA LYS A 155 9.17 -4.48 20.04
C LYS A 155 7.87 -3.68 20.09
N ILE A 156 6.75 -4.25 19.69
CA ILE A 156 5.42 -3.61 19.81
C ILE A 156 5.03 -3.56 21.29
N LYS A 157 5.14 -4.68 22.02
CA LYS A 157 4.83 -4.76 23.46
C LYS A 157 5.63 -3.79 24.33
N GLY A 158 6.84 -3.45 23.90
CA GLY A 158 7.69 -2.48 24.60
C GLY A 158 7.34 -1.00 24.37
N LYS A 159 6.34 -0.71 23.51
CA LYS A 159 5.85 0.65 23.21
C LYS A 159 4.49 0.97 23.84
N SER A 160 3.90 0.01 24.59
CA SER A 160 2.60 0.16 25.26
C SER A 160 2.75 0.84 26.61
#